data_ee18e801fcf5757566b1b254e2590912
#
_entry.id   ee18e801fcf5757566b1b254e2590912
#
_cell.length_a   1.000
_cell.length_b   1.000
_cell.length_c   1.000
_cell.angle_alpha   90.00
_cell.angle_beta   90.00
_cell.angle_gamma   90.00
#
_symmetry.space_group_name_H-M   'P 1'
#
loop_
_entity.id
_entity.type
_entity.pdbx_description
1 polymer ?
#
loop_
_entity_poly.entity_id
_entity_poly.type
_entity_poly.pdbx_seq_one_letter_code
_entity_poly.pdbx_strand_id
1 'polypeptide(L)'
;MENTRKIVTFGEIMLRLTPPANRRFDQSPVYEVTFGGSEANVAVSLANYGVRSEFVTCLPANKIATAAVEDLRRNGVETGRIVRGGDRMGLYYMEKAASIRSSQVVYDRAGSSFDALRPGMIDWEETFRDAGWFHWSGIAAAVSADTAEVCAEAIGAARRLGLTVSCDINYRKNLWRYGKTAREVLVPMMGECDVLFGTDDEYATVAGIGVPTLKNREASDKLDPADYEAAARETAARFPNCRMAVFALRNVLNANHHTVSGTLSTEGRLLTTRVYEIEPVVDCVGVGDAFVGGIIYSLHAGRTPQQALDFGAAACALKNTVPGDYNRMTVEEVDALVGGSASGRIAR
;
A
#
# COMPACT_ATOMS: atom_id res chain seq x y z
N MET A 1 11.50 24.19 -5.96
CA MET A 1 11.85 23.40 -7.17
C MET A 1 11.09 22.07 -7.05
N GLU A 2 10.30 21.72 -8.03
CA GLU A 2 9.62 20.42 -8.07
C GLU A 2 10.67 19.30 -8.01
N ASN A 3 10.43 18.32 -7.16
CA ASN A 3 11.31 17.15 -7.08
C ASN A 3 11.05 16.23 -8.29
N THR A 4 11.92 16.28 -9.29
CA THR A 4 11.80 15.54 -10.55
C THR A 4 12.31 14.09 -10.47
N ARG A 5 12.83 13.68 -9.31
CA ARG A 5 13.33 12.30 -9.11
C ARG A 5 12.16 11.32 -9.06
N LYS A 6 12.33 10.18 -9.73
CA LYS A 6 11.28 9.15 -9.73
C LYS A 6 11.15 8.44 -8.37
N ILE A 7 9.98 7.86 -8.15
CA ILE A 7 9.71 6.93 -7.04
C ILE A 7 9.65 5.52 -7.62
N VAL A 8 10.42 4.60 -7.04
CA VAL A 8 10.43 3.18 -7.44
C VAL A 8 9.66 2.37 -6.41
N THR A 9 8.76 1.51 -6.88
CA THR A 9 8.04 0.55 -6.03
C THR A 9 8.34 -0.88 -6.49
N PHE A 10 8.43 -1.83 -5.55
CA PHE A 10 8.76 -3.23 -5.84
C PHE A 10 7.79 -4.20 -5.16
N GLY A 11 7.15 -5.06 -5.93
CA GLY A 11 6.24 -6.07 -5.43
C GLY A 11 5.57 -6.91 -6.51
N GLU A 12 4.56 -7.70 -6.15
CA GLU A 12 3.81 -8.52 -7.09
C GLU A 12 2.56 -7.83 -7.59
N ILE A 13 2.35 -7.84 -8.91
CA ILE A 13 1.06 -7.52 -9.52
C ILE A 13 0.35 -8.81 -9.92
N MET A 14 -0.93 -8.91 -9.57
CA MET A 14 -1.77 -10.08 -9.80
C MET A 14 -2.98 -9.73 -10.67
N LEU A 15 -3.52 -10.75 -11.33
CA LEU A 15 -4.82 -10.67 -11.98
C LEU A 15 -5.91 -10.88 -10.92
N ARG A 16 -6.82 -9.92 -10.77
CA ARG A 16 -8.00 -10.02 -9.90
C ARG A 16 -9.21 -10.49 -10.72
N LEU A 17 -9.91 -11.48 -10.18
CA LEU A 17 -11.14 -12.02 -10.72
C LEU A 17 -12.27 -11.82 -9.69
N THR A 18 -13.28 -11.01 -10.05
CA THR A 18 -14.37 -10.64 -9.13
C THR A 18 -15.72 -10.95 -9.76
N PRO A 19 -16.60 -11.73 -9.14
CA PRO A 19 -17.98 -11.85 -9.60
C PRO A 19 -18.65 -10.47 -9.61
N PRO A 20 -19.45 -10.14 -10.64
CA PRO A 20 -20.10 -8.84 -10.74
C PRO A 20 -21.10 -8.60 -9.61
N ALA A 21 -21.29 -7.33 -9.26
CA ALA A 21 -22.11 -6.89 -8.14
C ALA A 21 -21.68 -7.58 -6.82
N ASN A 22 -22.61 -8.15 -6.05
CA ASN A 22 -22.34 -8.83 -4.79
C ASN A 22 -22.60 -10.35 -4.89
N ARG A 23 -22.42 -10.93 -6.10
CA ARG A 23 -22.58 -12.37 -6.32
C ARG A 23 -21.48 -13.15 -5.63
N ARG A 24 -21.80 -14.36 -5.21
CA ARG A 24 -20.84 -15.32 -4.69
C ARG A 24 -20.13 -16.04 -5.84
N PHE A 25 -19.03 -16.70 -5.54
CA PHE A 25 -18.22 -17.45 -6.54
C PHE A 25 -19.06 -18.50 -7.29
N ASP A 26 -19.96 -19.20 -6.58
CA ASP A 26 -20.83 -20.24 -7.14
C ASP A 26 -22.07 -19.71 -7.89
N GLN A 27 -22.31 -18.39 -7.83
CA GLN A 27 -23.47 -17.74 -8.46
C GLN A 27 -23.14 -17.06 -9.80
N SER A 28 -21.89 -17.03 -10.21
CA SER A 28 -21.50 -16.26 -11.39
C SER A 28 -20.68 -17.07 -12.38
N PRO A 29 -21.17 -17.20 -13.63
CA PRO A 29 -20.40 -17.81 -14.71
C PRO A 29 -19.39 -16.84 -15.35
N VAL A 30 -19.40 -15.56 -14.94
CA VAL A 30 -18.53 -14.50 -15.47
C VAL A 30 -17.82 -13.78 -14.34
N TYR A 31 -16.64 -13.26 -14.62
CA TYR A 31 -15.84 -12.47 -13.69
C TYR A 31 -15.38 -11.17 -14.36
N GLU A 32 -15.42 -10.10 -13.60
CA GLU A 32 -14.75 -8.85 -13.92
C GLU A 32 -13.24 -9.05 -13.70
N VAL A 33 -12.44 -8.62 -14.65
CA VAL A 33 -10.98 -8.77 -14.63
C VAL A 33 -10.35 -7.41 -14.39
N THR A 34 -9.52 -7.31 -13.34
CA THR A 34 -8.67 -6.15 -13.05
C THR A 34 -7.28 -6.60 -12.66
N PHE A 35 -6.34 -5.66 -12.56
CA PHE A 35 -5.00 -5.92 -12.05
C PHE A 35 -4.80 -5.16 -10.75
N GLY A 36 -3.99 -5.71 -9.85
CA GLY A 36 -3.68 -5.08 -8.58
C GLY A 36 -2.55 -5.79 -7.83
N GLY A 37 -1.99 -5.06 -6.90
CA GLY A 37 -0.92 -5.48 -6.01
C GLY A 37 -0.51 -4.27 -5.19
N SER A 38 -0.14 -4.44 -3.92
CA SER A 38 0.05 -3.31 -3.00
C SER A 38 0.95 -2.22 -3.61
N GLU A 39 2.14 -2.60 -4.04
CA GLU A 39 3.14 -1.66 -4.56
C GLU A 39 2.80 -1.16 -5.97
N ALA A 40 2.09 -1.97 -6.77
CA ALA A 40 1.54 -1.55 -8.06
C ALA A 40 0.43 -0.49 -7.86
N ASN A 41 -0.42 -0.67 -6.85
CA ASN A 41 -1.48 0.28 -6.49
C ASN A 41 -0.87 1.62 -6.03
N VAL A 42 0.21 1.56 -5.23
CA VAL A 42 0.98 2.76 -4.83
C VAL A 42 1.58 3.45 -6.05
N ALA A 43 2.21 2.68 -6.97
CA ALA A 43 2.79 3.23 -8.20
C ALA A 43 1.74 3.96 -9.05
N VAL A 44 0.55 3.36 -9.21
CA VAL A 44 -0.57 3.98 -9.95
C VAL A 44 -1.06 5.24 -9.24
N SER A 45 -1.18 5.24 -7.90
CA SER A 45 -1.56 6.44 -7.15
C SER A 45 -0.56 7.59 -7.40
N LEU A 46 0.73 7.30 -7.33
CA LEU A 46 1.80 8.28 -7.55
C LEU A 46 1.78 8.84 -8.97
N ALA A 47 1.65 7.97 -9.98
CA ALA A 47 1.54 8.39 -11.38
C ALA A 47 0.29 9.27 -11.62
N ASN A 48 -0.84 8.91 -11.01
CA ASN A 48 -2.08 9.66 -11.06
C ASN A 48 -1.97 11.06 -10.43
N TYR A 49 -1.09 11.21 -9.43
CA TYR A 49 -0.75 12.49 -8.82
C TYR A 49 0.35 13.26 -9.57
N GLY A 50 0.77 12.79 -10.77
CA GLY A 50 1.76 13.47 -11.61
C GLY A 50 3.22 13.21 -11.23
N VAL A 51 3.51 12.27 -10.33
CA VAL A 51 4.88 11.88 -9.98
C VAL A 51 5.39 10.81 -10.94
N ARG A 52 6.63 10.92 -11.39
CA ARG A 52 7.31 9.85 -12.11
C ARG A 52 7.41 8.62 -11.21
N SER A 53 6.68 7.56 -11.55
CA SER A 53 6.59 6.33 -10.78
C SER A 53 7.00 5.14 -11.63
N GLU A 54 7.93 4.32 -11.15
CA GLU A 54 8.36 3.08 -11.81
C GLU A 54 8.03 1.87 -10.93
N PHE A 55 7.35 0.90 -11.51
CA PHE A 55 7.03 -0.35 -10.83
C PHE A 55 7.95 -1.49 -11.27
N VAL A 56 8.58 -2.16 -10.31
CA VAL A 56 9.50 -3.27 -10.50
C VAL A 56 8.86 -4.57 -10.00
N THR A 57 8.90 -5.59 -10.86
CA THR A 57 8.34 -6.92 -10.57
C THR A 57 8.93 -7.96 -11.53
N CYS A 58 8.53 -9.22 -11.37
CA CYS A 58 8.78 -10.26 -12.36
C CYS A 58 7.45 -10.78 -12.92
N LEU A 59 7.36 -10.88 -14.24
CA LEU A 59 6.17 -11.34 -14.96
C LEU A 59 6.55 -12.34 -16.06
N PRO A 60 5.66 -13.30 -16.40
CA PRO A 60 5.92 -14.25 -17.48
C PRO A 60 5.89 -13.56 -18.86
N ALA A 61 6.49 -14.21 -19.86
CA ALA A 61 6.47 -13.74 -21.25
C ALA A 61 5.21 -14.22 -21.98
N ASN A 62 4.02 -13.83 -21.50
CA ASN A 62 2.74 -14.21 -22.12
C ASN A 62 1.80 -13.01 -22.30
N LYS A 63 0.68 -13.21 -23.00
CA LYS A 63 -0.29 -12.16 -23.35
C LYS A 63 -1.01 -11.56 -22.15
N ILE A 64 -1.26 -12.34 -21.08
CA ILE A 64 -1.92 -11.84 -19.87
C ILE A 64 -0.99 -10.89 -19.12
N ALA A 65 0.28 -11.26 -18.97
CA ALA A 65 1.27 -10.37 -18.37
C ALA A 65 1.53 -9.12 -19.22
N THR A 66 1.43 -9.23 -20.56
CA THR A 66 1.48 -8.07 -21.44
C THR A 66 0.32 -7.12 -21.17
N ALA A 67 -0.91 -7.64 -21.01
CA ALA A 67 -2.07 -6.83 -20.66
C ALA A 67 -1.91 -6.11 -19.32
N ALA A 68 -1.30 -6.76 -18.31
CA ALA A 68 -1.00 -6.11 -17.02
C ALA A 68 0.00 -4.95 -17.17
N VAL A 69 1.04 -5.13 -17.99
CA VAL A 69 2.02 -4.07 -18.27
C VAL A 69 1.40 -2.90 -19.04
N GLU A 70 0.53 -3.18 -20.00
CA GLU A 70 -0.20 -2.15 -20.73
C GLU A 70 -1.19 -1.41 -19.83
N ASP A 71 -1.80 -2.11 -18.87
CA ASP A 71 -2.66 -1.49 -17.88
C ASP A 71 -1.89 -0.51 -16.98
N LEU A 72 -0.73 -0.91 -16.47
CA LEU A 72 0.16 -0.01 -15.71
C LEU A 72 0.57 1.21 -16.54
N ARG A 73 0.95 1.02 -17.82
CA ARG A 73 1.34 2.12 -18.72
C ARG A 73 0.20 3.08 -19.01
N ARG A 74 -1.02 2.57 -19.20
CA ARG A 74 -2.22 3.41 -19.37
C ARG A 74 -2.50 4.29 -18.13
N ASN A 75 -2.07 3.84 -16.96
CA ASN A 75 -2.14 4.58 -15.71
C ASN A 75 -0.87 5.41 -15.43
N GLY A 76 0.01 5.60 -16.41
CA GLY A 76 1.19 6.47 -16.32
C GLY A 76 2.39 5.89 -15.59
N VAL A 77 2.39 4.59 -15.24
CA VAL A 77 3.49 3.93 -14.52
C VAL A 77 4.59 3.53 -15.50
N GLU A 78 5.84 3.88 -15.19
CA GLU A 78 7.02 3.40 -15.91
C GLU A 78 7.22 1.90 -15.62
N THR A 79 7.47 1.09 -16.67
CA THR A 79 7.55 -0.38 -16.60
C THR A 79 8.83 -0.93 -17.20
N GLY A 80 9.84 -0.08 -17.38
CA GLY A 80 11.09 -0.43 -18.06
C GLY A 80 11.94 -1.46 -17.32
N ARG A 81 11.73 -1.61 -16.02
CA ARG A 81 12.50 -2.51 -15.14
C ARG A 81 11.74 -3.77 -14.74
N ILE A 82 10.64 -4.09 -15.42
CA ILE A 82 9.93 -5.36 -15.21
C ILE A 82 10.78 -6.51 -15.77
N VAL A 83 11.20 -7.43 -14.91
CA VAL A 83 11.92 -8.64 -15.28
C VAL A 83 10.95 -9.63 -15.93
N ARG A 84 11.42 -10.35 -16.95
CA ARG A 84 10.66 -11.43 -17.58
C ARG A 84 11.23 -12.78 -17.17
N GLY A 85 10.38 -13.60 -16.56
CA GLY A 85 10.74 -14.93 -16.06
C GLY A 85 9.55 -15.67 -15.51
N GLY A 86 9.72 -16.96 -15.20
CA GLY A 86 8.63 -17.83 -14.75
C GLY A 86 7.55 -18.06 -15.79
N ASP A 87 6.54 -18.85 -15.44
CA ASP A 87 5.55 -19.36 -16.38
C ASP A 87 4.16 -18.75 -16.20
N ARG A 88 3.87 -18.20 -15.02
CA ARG A 88 2.52 -17.71 -14.70
C ARG A 88 2.53 -16.43 -13.88
N MET A 89 1.50 -15.62 -14.07
CA MET A 89 1.17 -14.49 -13.21
C MET A 89 0.37 -15.00 -12.00
N GLY A 90 0.57 -14.39 -10.83
CA GLY A 90 -0.28 -14.62 -9.66
C GLY A 90 -1.72 -14.17 -9.90
N LEU A 91 -2.67 -14.88 -9.30
CA LEU A 91 -4.10 -14.58 -9.39
C LEU A 91 -4.67 -14.41 -7.98
N TYR A 92 -5.75 -13.65 -7.87
CA TYR A 92 -6.64 -13.75 -6.74
C TYR A 92 -8.10 -13.56 -7.14
N TYR A 93 -8.96 -14.28 -6.43
CA TYR A 93 -10.39 -14.21 -6.58
C TYR A 93 -10.95 -13.43 -5.42
N MET A 94 -11.87 -12.51 -5.70
CA MET A 94 -12.47 -11.68 -4.65
C MET A 94 -13.99 -11.69 -4.75
N GLU A 95 -14.63 -12.23 -3.72
CA GLU A 95 -16.07 -12.08 -3.48
C GLU A 95 -16.29 -10.82 -2.63
N LYS A 96 -17.01 -9.84 -3.18
CA LYS A 96 -17.26 -8.57 -2.48
C LYS A 96 -18.14 -8.77 -1.25
N ALA A 97 -17.83 -8.04 -0.20
CA ALA A 97 -18.65 -7.93 0.99
C ALA A 97 -20.00 -7.30 0.69
N ALA A 98 -21.01 -7.59 1.54
CA ALA A 98 -22.31 -6.95 1.46
C ALA A 98 -22.97 -6.96 2.84
N SER A 99 -23.33 -5.80 3.38
CA SER A 99 -23.96 -5.66 4.69
C SER A 99 -23.13 -6.35 5.80
N ILE A 100 -23.68 -7.40 6.42
CA ILE A 100 -23.00 -8.18 7.46
C ILE A 100 -22.13 -9.33 6.92
N ARG A 101 -22.15 -9.58 5.61
CA ARG A 101 -21.36 -10.62 4.96
C ARG A 101 -19.98 -10.08 4.61
N SER A 102 -18.93 -10.70 5.16
CA SER A 102 -17.54 -10.34 4.87
C SER A 102 -17.15 -10.68 3.42
N SER A 103 -16.19 -9.93 2.86
CA SER A 103 -15.52 -10.32 1.62
C SER A 103 -14.73 -11.61 1.80
N GLN A 104 -14.60 -12.35 0.68
CA GLN A 104 -13.75 -13.55 0.63
C GLN A 104 -12.67 -13.35 -0.42
N VAL A 105 -11.43 -13.67 -0.06
CA VAL A 105 -10.31 -13.61 -1.00
C VAL A 105 -9.64 -14.98 -1.05
N VAL A 106 -9.48 -15.51 -2.27
CA VAL A 106 -8.75 -16.74 -2.53
C VAL A 106 -7.54 -16.40 -3.39
N TYR A 107 -6.34 -16.65 -2.87
CA TYR A 107 -5.10 -16.43 -3.60
C TYR A 107 -4.65 -17.69 -4.33
N ASP A 108 -4.32 -17.55 -5.60
CA ASP A 108 -3.64 -18.53 -6.44
C ASP A 108 -2.34 -17.91 -6.97
N ARG A 109 -1.31 -17.84 -6.12
CA ARG A 109 -0.06 -17.15 -6.42
C ARG A 109 1.19 -18.00 -6.21
N ALA A 110 1.09 -19.22 -5.70
CA ALA A 110 2.22 -20.12 -5.55
C ALA A 110 2.83 -20.43 -6.91
N GLY A 111 4.17 -20.40 -7.01
CA GLY A 111 4.88 -20.60 -8.27
C GLY A 111 4.62 -19.50 -9.31
N SER A 112 4.21 -18.31 -8.90
CA SER A 112 4.13 -17.15 -9.80
C SER A 112 5.52 -16.72 -10.26
N SER A 113 5.58 -15.92 -11.32
CA SER A 113 6.84 -15.34 -11.78
C SER A 113 7.52 -14.47 -10.73
N PHE A 114 6.74 -13.83 -9.86
CA PHE A 114 7.29 -13.08 -8.73
C PHE A 114 7.93 -14.02 -7.69
N ASP A 115 7.30 -15.14 -7.37
CA ASP A 115 7.86 -16.20 -6.50
C ASP A 115 9.14 -16.83 -7.09
N ALA A 116 9.28 -16.80 -8.43
CA ALA A 116 10.46 -17.29 -9.14
C ALA A 116 11.64 -16.30 -9.15
N LEU A 117 11.51 -15.08 -8.61
CA LEU A 117 12.63 -14.14 -8.45
C LEU A 117 13.74 -14.73 -7.59
N ARG A 118 14.98 -14.40 -7.95
CA ARG A 118 16.18 -14.78 -7.20
C ARG A 118 17.07 -13.56 -7.01
N PRO A 119 17.89 -13.54 -5.94
CA PRO A 119 18.92 -12.53 -5.76
C PRO A 119 19.77 -12.34 -7.01
N GLY A 120 20.12 -11.09 -7.33
CA GLY A 120 20.91 -10.72 -8.49
C GLY A 120 20.16 -10.69 -9.83
N MET A 121 18.86 -11.02 -9.91
CA MET A 121 18.08 -10.90 -11.14
C MET A 121 17.71 -9.47 -11.52
N ILE A 122 17.76 -8.54 -10.58
CA ILE A 122 17.43 -7.12 -10.76
C ILE A 122 18.70 -6.29 -10.55
N ASP A 123 19.06 -5.49 -11.54
CA ASP A 123 20.11 -4.49 -11.41
C ASP A 123 19.54 -3.27 -10.66
N TRP A 124 19.73 -3.25 -9.34
CA TRP A 124 19.22 -2.20 -8.47
C TRP A 124 19.93 -0.86 -8.67
N GLU A 125 21.23 -0.84 -9.01
CA GLU A 125 21.96 0.40 -9.30
C GLU A 125 21.37 1.11 -10.52
N GLU A 126 21.09 0.35 -11.59
CA GLU A 126 20.45 0.87 -12.80
C GLU A 126 18.97 1.20 -12.56
N THR A 127 18.27 0.40 -11.75
CA THR A 127 16.86 0.61 -11.40
C THR A 127 16.66 1.90 -10.61
N PHE A 128 17.56 2.21 -9.70
CA PHE A 128 17.50 3.40 -8.86
C PHE A 128 18.16 4.64 -9.48
N ARG A 129 18.68 4.55 -10.71
CA ARG A 129 19.15 5.73 -11.44
C ARG A 129 18.02 6.76 -11.50
N ASP A 130 18.30 8.00 -11.11
CA ASP A 130 17.34 9.11 -11.02
C ASP A 130 16.19 8.90 -10.03
N ALA A 131 16.25 7.89 -9.16
CA ALA A 131 15.26 7.70 -8.10
C ALA A 131 15.59 8.55 -6.86
N GLY A 132 14.56 9.01 -6.17
CA GLY A 132 14.64 9.71 -4.90
C GLY A 132 14.02 8.94 -3.75
N TRP A 133 13.20 7.94 -4.09
CA TRP A 133 12.43 7.18 -3.12
C TRP A 133 12.27 5.72 -3.58
N PHE A 134 12.39 4.80 -2.63
CA PHE A 134 12.07 3.39 -2.81
C PHE A 134 10.98 2.96 -1.83
N HIS A 135 9.92 2.35 -2.35
CA HIS A 135 8.82 1.80 -1.54
C HIS A 135 8.63 0.31 -1.78
N TRP A 136 8.46 -0.43 -0.69
CA TRP A 136 8.17 -1.87 -0.69
C TRP A 136 7.17 -2.21 0.41
N SER A 137 6.64 -3.44 0.40
CA SER A 137 5.80 -3.92 1.49
C SER A 137 6.24 -5.29 2.01
N GLY A 138 5.77 -5.61 3.22
CA GLY A 138 6.01 -6.93 3.81
C GLY A 138 5.40 -8.09 3.02
N ILE A 139 4.46 -7.82 2.08
CA ILE A 139 3.95 -8.85 1.17
C ILE A 139 5.05 -9.36 0.26
N ALA A 140 5.86 -8.48 -0.33
CA ALA A 140 6.93 -8.86 -1.24
C ALA A 140 7.93 -9.82 -0.57
N ALA A 141 8.32 -9.54 0.68
CA ALA A 141 9.22 -10.41 1.45
C ALA A 141 8.55 -11.69 2.00
N ALA A 142 7.20 -11.74 2.02
CA ALA A 142 6.47 -12.88 2.57
C ALA A 142 6.25 -14.04 1.58
N VAL A 143 6.47 -13.82 0.28
CA VAL A 143 6.18 -14.79 -0.78
C VAL A 143 7.11 -15.98 -0.71
N SER A 144 8.43 -15.76 -0.62
CA SER A 144 9.46 -16.79 -0.49
C SER A 144 10.73 -16.28 0.19
N ALA A 145 11.65 -17.18 0.55
CA ALA A 145 12.95 -16.80 1.08
C ALA A 145 13.76 -15.97 0.07
N ASP A 146 13.73 -16.36 -1.19
CA ASP A 146 14.43 -15.65 -2.26
C ASP A 146 13.86 -14.23 -2.47
N THR A 147 12.54 -14.05 -2.46
CA THR A 147 11.95 -12.71 -2.58
C THR A 147 12.26 -11.83 -1.37
N ALA A 148 12.40 -12.41 -0.17
CA ALA A 148 12.89 -11.69 0.99
C ALA A 148 14.33 -11.21 0.81
N GLU A 149 15.21 -12.04 0.24
CA GLU A 149 16.58 -11.66 -0.08
C GLU A 149 16.64 -10.58 -1.17
N VAL A 150 15.82 -10.68 -2.22
CA VAL A 150 15.68 -9.63 -3.26
C VAL A 150 15.22 -8.29 -2.66
N CYS A 151 14.27 -8.32 -1.69
CA CYS A 151 13.89 -7.12 -0.95
C CYS A 151 15.08 -6.53 -0.17
N ALA A 152 15.87 -7.37 0.50
CA ALA A 152 17.04 -6.94 1.25
C ALA A 152 18.13 -6.32 0.33
N GLU A 153 18.36 -6.91 -0.86
CA GLU A 153 19.22 -6.32 -1.90
C GLU A 153 18.76 -4.92 -2.31
N ALA A 154 17.45 -4.78 -2.59
CA ALA A 154 16.84 -3.51 -2.97
C ALA A 154 17.02 -2.44 -1.89
N ILE A 155 16.70 -2.78 -0.63
CA ILE A 155 16.84 -1.88 0.52
C ILE A 155 18.31 -1.46 0.67
N GLY A 156 19.23 -2.42 0.62
CA GLY A 156 20.66 -2.15 0.74
C GLY A 156 21.18 -1.22 -0.37
N ALA A 157 20.75 -1.44 -1.62
CA ALA A 157 21.11 -0.57 -2.75
C ALA A 157 20.50 0.83 -2.59
N ALA A 158 19.21 0.93 -2.23
CA ALA A 158 18.53 2.22 -2.00
C ALA A 158 19.24 3.04 -0.91
N ARG A 159 19.64 2.39 0.20
CA ARG A 159 20.39 3.04 1.30
C ARG A 159 21.76 3.54 0.82
N ARG A 160 22.54 2.72 0.08
CA ARG A 160 23.83 3.13 -0.45
C ARG A 160 23.74 4.33 -1.40
N LEU A 161 22.68 4.39 -2.18
CA LEU A 161 22.41 5.48 -3.13
C LEU A 161 21.72 6.70 -2.50
N GLY A 162 21.43 6.66 -1.19
CA GLY A 162 20.84 7.77 -0.45
C GLY A 162 19.38 8.06 -0.78
N LEU A 163 18.62 7.04 -1.22
CA LEU A 163 17.20 7.15 -1.41
C LEU A 163 16.48 7.18 -0.06
N THR A 164 15.32 7.83 -0.02
CA THR A 164 14.36 7.62 1.07
C THR A 164 13.74 6.24 0.91
N VAL A 165 13.77 5.42 1.96
CA VAL A 165 13.22 4.06 1.95
C VAL A 165 11.96 4.02 2.81
N SER A 166 10.87 3.49 2.26
CA SER A 166 9.62 3.29 3.00
C SER A 166 9.09 1.87 2.90
N CYS A 167 8.48 1.41 3.98
CA CYS A 167 7.86 0.09 4.07
C CYS A 167 6.41 0.20 4.55
N ASP A 168 5.49 -0.48 3.87
CA ASP A 168 4.20 -0.86 4.45
C ASP A 168 4.34 -2.26 5.06
N ILE A 169 4.14 -2.39 6.36
CA ILE A 169 4.25 -3.67 7.09
C ILE A 169 3.37 -4.74 6.46
N ASN A 170 2.17 -4.38 6.09
CA ASN A 170 1.23 -5.12 5.25
C ASN A 170 1.22 -6.63 5.52
N TYR A 171 1.14 -7.01 6.80
CA TYR A 171 1.23 -8.39 7.25
C TYR A 171 0.11 -9.28 6.72
N ARG A 172 0.47 -10.41 6.12
CA ARG A 172 -0.46 -11.41 5.61
C ARG A 172 -0.13 -12.79 6.21
N LYS A 173 -0.86 -13.16 7.26
CA LYS A 173 -0.65 -14.40 8.04
C LYS A 173 -0.43 -15.64 7.18
N ASN A 174 -1.13 -15.76 6.06
CA ASN A 174 -1.13 -16.98 5.24
C ASN A 174 0.04 -17.08 4.23
N LEU A 175 0.92 -16.07 4.12
CA LEU A 175 2.05 -16.07 3.17
C LEU A 175 3.32 -16.69 3.75
N TRP A 176 3.61 -16.52 5.02
CA TRP A 176 4.85 -16.95 5.71
C TRP A 176 4.98 -18.48 5.78
N ARG A 177 5.32 -19.13 4.65
CA ARG A 177 5.33 -20.61 4.53
C ARG A 177 6.71 -21.20 4.28
N TYR A 178 7.78 -20.40 4.29
CA TYR A 178 9.15 -20.84 4.02
C TYR A 178 10.03 -20.99 5.28
N GLY A 179 9.39 -21.22 6.43
CA GLY A 179 10.09 -21.59 7.68
C GLY A 179 10.59 -20.42 8.52
N LYS A 180 10.33 -19.17 8.12
CA LYS A 180 10.61 -17.96 8.91
C LYS A 180 9.32 -17.24 9.26
N THR A 181 9.32 -16.58 10.41
CA THR A 181 8.21 -15.72 10.83
C THR A 181 8.34 -14.32 10.22
N ALA A 182 7.21 -13.60 10.12
CA ALA A 182 7.23 -12.20 9.69
C ALA A 182 8.17 -11.34 10.55
N ARG A 183 8.19 -11.54 11.86
CA ARG A 183 9.06 -10.81 12.79
C ARG A 183 10.54 -11.00 12.48
N GLU A 184 10.97 -12.25 12.25
CA GLU A 184 12.38 -12.57 11.96
C GLU A 184 12.87 -11.92 10.66
N VAL A 185 11.99 -11.73 9.68
CA VAL A 185 12.35 -11.17 8.39
C VAL A 185 12.11 -9.67 8.32
N LEU A 186 10.92 -9.21 8.70
CA LEU A 186 10.54 -7.81 8.49
C LEU A 186 11.21 -6.86 9.49
N VAL A 187 11.37 -7.24 10.77
CA VAL A 187 11.92 -6.32 11.78
C VAL A 187 13.32 -5.82 11.42
N PRO A 188 14.28 -6.66 10.99
CA PRO A 188 15.57 -6.16 10.49
C PRO A 188 15.44 -5.22 9.28
N MET A 189 14.57 -5.55 8.31
CA MET A 189 14.35 -4.73 7.11
C MET A 189 13.67 -3.40 7.43
N MET A 190 12.69 -3.39 8.36
CA MET A 190 12.06 -2.17 8.86
C MET A 190 13.07 -1.22 9.52
N GLY A 191 14.11 -1.78 10.16
CA GLY A 191 15.20 -1.01 10.76
C GLY A 191 16.01 -0.18 9.75
N GLU A 192 15.95 -0.51 8.47
CA GLU A 192 16.60 0.21 7.38
C GLU A 192 15.69 1.26 6.70
N CYS A 193 14.45 1.41 7.16
CA CYS A 193 13.48 2.32 6.55
C CYS A 193 13.43 3.69 7.22
N ASP A 194 13.25 4.73 6.42
CA ASP A 194 13.02 6.12 6.88
C ASP A 194 11.56 6.36 7.26
N VAL A 195 10.63 5.66 6.59
CA VAL A 195 9.18 5.78 6.82
C VAL A 195 8.56 4.40 6.95
N LEU A 196 7.83 4.18 8.05
CA LEU A 196 7.09 2.95 8.29
C LEU A 196 5.60 3.21 8.26
N PHE A 197 4.86 2.41 7.51
CA PHE A 197 3.40 2.38 7.46
C PHE A 197 2.91 1.05 8.04
N GLY A 198 1.78 1.09 8.72
CA GLY A 198 1.11 -0.11 9.19
C GLY A 198 -0.17 0.20 9.95
N THR A 199 -0.96 -0.83 10.18
CA THR A 199 -2.13 -0.78 11.04
C THR A 199 -1.77 -1.10 12.50
N ASP A 200 -2.70 -0.88 13.41
CA ASP A 200 -2.57 -1.26 14.83
C ASP A 200 -2.18 -2.75 15.00
N ASP A 201 -2.89 -3.65 14.29
CA ASP A 201 -2.61 -5.10 14.35
C ASP A 201 -1.24 -5.47 13.77
N GLU A 202 -0.78 -4.79 12.74
CA GLU A 202 0.49 -5.07 12.06
C GLU A 202 1.68 -4.66 12.92
N TYR A 203 1.65 -3.48 13.52
CA TYR A 203 2.67 -3.06 14.48
C TYR A 203 2.72 -4.00 15.70
N ALA A 204 1.57 -4.40 16.23
CA ALA A 204 1.51 -5.34 17.35
C ALA A 204 2.04 -6.72 16.98
N THR A 205 1.60 -7.28 15.86
CA THR A 205 1.95 -8.66 15.45
C THR A 205 3.41 -8.77 15.00
N VAL A 206 3.90 -7.85 14.17
CA VAL A 206 5.24 -7.92 13.56
C VAL A 206 6.28 -7.29 14.48
N ALA A 207 6.06 -6.05 14.89
CA ALA A 207 7.03 -5.33 15.71
C ALA A 207 6.83 -5.53 17.22
N GLY A 208 5.71 -6.06 17.68
CA GLY A 208 5.40 -6.19 19.10
C GLY A 208 5.09 -4.87 19.78
N ILE A 209 4.71 -3.84 19.01
CA ILE A 209 4.42 -2.50 19.47
C ILE A 209 2.90 -2.35 19.57
N GLY A 210 2.38 -2.16 20.78
CA GLY A 210 0.96 -1.96 21.00
C GLY A 210 0.50 -0.59 20.51
N VAL A 211 -0.41 -0.58 19.53
CA VAL A 211 -1.03 0.64 19.00
C VAL A 211 -2.50 0.65 19.37
N PRO A 212 -3.05 1.76 19.91
CA PRO A 212 -4.48 1.88 20.17
C PRO A 212 -5.30 1.66 18.89
N THR A 213 -6.42 0.95 19.02
CA THR A 213 -7.28 0.59 17.90
C THR A 213 -8.56 1.43 17.88
N LEU A 214 -9.09 1.67 16.68
CA LEU A 214 -10.44 2.22 16.49
C LEU A 214 -11.53 1.15 16.50
N LYS A 215 -11.20 -0.12 16.58
CA LYS A 215 -12.17 -1.21 16.63
C LYS A 215 -13.13 -1.01 17.81
N ASN A 216 -14.43 -1.11 17.53
CA ASN A 216 -15.53 -0.90 18.49
C ASN A 216 -15.69 0.55 19.02
N ARG A 217 -15.10 1.54 18.36
CA ARG A 217 -15.38 2.96 18.60
C ARG A 217 -16.53 3.44 17.71
N GLU A 218 -17.22 4.50 18.15
CA GLU A 218 -18.21 5.17 17.30
C GLU A 218 -17.53 5.97 16.19
N ALA A 219 -18.23 6.20 15.08
CA ALA A 219 -17.69 6.95 13.94
C ALA A 219 -17.29 8.40 14.31
N SER A 220 -17.96 8.97 15.31
CA SER A 220 -17.72 10.33 15.83
C SER A 220 -16.54 10.47 16.77
N ASP A 221 -15.93 9.36 17.21
CA ASP A 221 -14.83 9.39 18.18
C ASP A 221 -13.60 10.10 17.60
N LYS A 222 -13.14 11.10 18.35
CA LYS A 222 -11.91 11.81 17.99
C LYS A 222 -10.69 11.02 18.40
N LEU A 223 -9.62 11.15 17.63
CA LEU A 223 -8.31 10.63 17.98
C LEU A 223 -7.64 11.61 18.96
N ASP A 224 -7.25 11.09 20.12
CA ASP A 224 -6.37 11.84 21.04
C ASP A 224 -4.91 11.45 20.74
N PRO A 225 -4.05 12.41 20.35
CA PRO A 225 -2.63 12.13 20.17
C PRO A 225 -1.98 11.43 21.34
N ALA A 226 -2.38 11.74 22.57
CA ALA A 226 -1.82 11.14 23.78
C ALA A 226 -1.99 9.62 23.83
N ASP A 227 -3.05 9.08 23.26
CA ASP A 227 -3.30 7.63 23.18
C ASP A 227 -2.19 6.89 22.40
N TYR A 228 -1.53 7.56 21.46
CA TYR A 228 -0.53 6.98 20.54
C TYR A 228 0.92 7.29 20.92
N GLU A 229 1.16 8.14 21.93
CA GLU A 229 2.51 8.54 22.32
C GLU A 229 3.41 7.36 22.74
N ALA A 230 2.85 6.37 23.41
CA ALA A 230 3.61 5.20 23.87
C ALA A 230 4.09 4.39 22.66
N ALA A 231 3.20 4.12 21.69
CA ALA A 231 3.53 3.40 20.45
C ALA A 231 4.56 4.17 19.62
N ALA A 232 4.42 5.50 19.54
CA ALA A 232 5.37 6.36 18.82
C ALA A 232 6.77 6.31 19.45
N ARG A 233 6.88 6.42 20.78
CA ARG A 233 8.16 6.31 21.51
C ARG A 233 8.81 4.94 21.35
N GLU A 234 8.02 3.86 21.44
CA GLU A 234 8.52 2.51 21.29
C GLU A 234 9.00 2.26 19.86
N THR A 235 8.26 2.76 18.84
CA THR A 235 8.66 2.67 17.43
C THR A 235 9.99 3.40 17.19
N ALA A 236 10.14 4.62 17.67
CA ALA A 236 11.37 5.40 17.53
C ALA A 236 12.57 4.73 18.24
N ALA A 237 12.34 4.14 19.41
CA ALA A 237 13.39 3.42 20.14
C ALA A 237 13.83 2.14 19.42
N ARG A 238 12.87 1.43 18.80
CA ARG A 238 13.12 0.16 18.12
C ARG A 238 13.72 0.33 16.72
N PHE A 239 13.35 1.40 16.02
CA PHE A 239 13.75 1.70 14.64
C PHE A 239 14.40 3.09 14.56
N PRO A 240 15.67 3.24 14.99
CA PRO A 240 16.31 4.55 15.09
C PRO A 240 16.51 5.27 13.75
N ASN A 241 16.51 4.55 12.61
CA ASN A 241 16.54 5.15 11.28
C ASN A 241 15.18 5.68 10.84
N CYS A 242 14.09 5.23 11.48
CA CYS A 242 12.73 5.62 11.12
C CYS A 242 12.46 7.07 11.57
N ARG A 243 12.34 7.96 10.61
CA ARG A 243 12.03 9.38 10.85
C ARG A 243 10.52 9.64 10.96
N MET A 244 9.72 8.76 10.36
CA MET A 244 8.26 8.87 10.37
C MET A 244 7.62 7.48 10.56
N ALA A 245 6.85 7.33 11.62
CA ALA A 245 6.01 6.16 11.85
C ALA A 245 4.54 6.54 11.64
N VAL A 246 3.87 5.87 10.72
CA VAL A 246 2.50 6.14 10.31
C VAL A 246 1.61 4.98 10.72
N PHE A 247 0.55 5.29 11.45
CA PHE A 247 -0.46 4.32 11.88
C PHE A 247 -1.76 4.57 11.12
N ALA A 248 -2.08 3.66 10.19
CA ALA A 248 -3.33 3.69 9.45
C ALA A 248 -4.45 3.10 10.31
N LEU A 249 -5.48 3.88 10.58
CA LEU A 249 -6.55 3.53 11.49
C LEU A 249 -7.86 3.37 10.72
N ARG A 250 -8.41 2.17 10.74
CA ARG A 250 -9.68 1.85 10.10
C ARG A 250 -10.60 1.11 11.06
N ASN A 251 -11.84 1.58 11.13
CA ASN A 251 -12.93 0.86 11.78
C ASN A 251 -13.93 0.37 10.73
N VAL A 252 -14.28 -0.91 10.78
CA VAL A 252 -15.25 -1.55 9.89
C VAL A 252 -16.51 -1.81 10.70
N LEU A 253 -17.49 -0.91 10.58
CA LEU A 253 -18.79 -1.05 11.26
C LEU A 253 -19.63 -2.16 10.61
N ASN A 254 -19.63 -2.21 9.29
CA ASN A 254 -20.13 -3.30 8.46
C ASN A 254 -19.50 -3.19 7.06
N ALA A 255 -19.84 -4.08 6.14
CA ALA A 255 -19.24 -4.11 4.79
C ALA A 255 -19.45 -2.82 3.99
N ASN A 256 -20.50 -2.07 4.26
CA ASN A 256 -20.86 -0.85 3.53
C ASN A 256 -20.50 0.42 4.30
N HIS A 257 -20.07 0.32 5.57
CA HIS A 257 -19.83 1.46 6.44
C HIS A 257 -18.49 1.34 7.14
N HIS A 258 -17.56 2.19 6.76
CA HIS A 258 -16.21 2.26 7.34
C HIS A 258 -15.90 3.66 7.85
N THR A 259 -14.99 3.75 8.82
CA THR A 259 -14.30 5.00 9.11
C THR A 259 -12.81 4.84 8.90
N VAL A 260 -12.15 5.91 8.43
CA VAL A 260 -10.70 5.94 8.23
C VAL A 260 -10.11 7.22 8.80
N SER A 261 -8.92 7.08 9.34
CA SER A 261 -8.11 8.16 9.90
C SER A 261 -6.64 7.70 9.99
N GLY A 262 -5.77 8.52 10.53
CA GLY A 262 -4.39 8.14 10.75
C GLY A 262 -3.68 8.99 11.78
N THR A 263 -2.59 8.47 12.31
CA THR A 263 -1.62 9.23 13.10
C THR A 263 -0.24 9.08 12.50
N LEU A 264 0.61 10.10 12.69
CA LEU A 264 2.00 10.12 12.23
C LEU A 264 2.88 10.67 13.34
N SER A 265 3.90 9.90 13.69
CA SER A 265 4.95 10.34 14.61
C SER A 265 6.18 10.80 13.82
N THR A 266 6.66 11.99 14.10
CA THR A 266 7.88 12.56 13.52
C THR A 266 8.49 13.61 14.44
N GLU A 267 9.81 13.64 14.58
CA GLU A 267 10.56 14.64 15.37
C GLU A 267 10.01 14.82 16.80
N GLY A 268 9.62 13.73 17.44
CA GLY A 268 9.03 13.75 18.78
C GLY A 268 7.62 14.35 18.88
N ARG A 269 6.99 14.64 17.75
CA ARG A 269 5.61 15.14 17.65
C ARG A 269 4.70 14.06 17.11
N LEU A 270 3.49 14.05 17.58
CA LEU A 270 2.42 13.19 17.11
C LEU A 270 1.34 14.03 16.42
N LEU A 271 1.02 13.64 15.20
CA LEU A 271 0.04 14.30 14.33
C LEU A 271 -1.12 13.35 14.11
N THR A 272 -2.34 13.89 13.99
CA THR A 272 -3.56 13.11 13.75
C THR A 272 -4.39 13.76 12.65
N THR A 273 -5.21 12.94 11.96
CA THR A 273 -6.22 13.44 11.02
C THR A 273 -7.59 13.51 11.69
N ARG A 274 -8.52 14.18 11.01
CA ARG A 274 -9.94 13.93 11.27
C ARG A 274 -10.32 12.49 10.89
N VAL A 275 -11.42 12.00 11.43
CA VAL A 275 -12.05 10.74 11.02
C VAL A 275 -12.94 11.00 9.81
N TYR A 276 -12.75 10.24 8.74
CA TYR A 276 -13.63 10.20 7.58
C TYR A 276 -14.58 9.03 7.71
N GLU A 277 -15.87 9.30 7.56
CA GLU A 277 -16.93 8.31 7.54
C GLU A 277 -17.35 8.06 6.09
N ILE A 278 -17.40 6.79 5.68
CA ILE A 278 -17.66 6.36 4.32
C ILE A 278 -18.84 5.40 4.31
N GLU A 279 -19.94 5.82 3.69
CA GLU A 279 -21.15 5.02 3.46
C GLU A 279 -21.86 5.51 2.19
N PRO A 280 -22.06 4.66 1.17
CA PRO A 280 -21.64 3.24 1.10
C PRO A 280 -20.18 3.08 0.67
N VAL A 281 -19.55 1.99 1.14
CA VAL A 281 -18.28 1.50 0.61
C VAL A 281 -18.55 0.74 -0.69
N VAL A 282 -17.87 1.13 -1.78
CA VAL A 282 -17.97 0.48 -3.11
C VAL A 282 -16.95 -0.64 -3.26
N ASP A 283 -15.70 -0.38 -2.88
CA ASP A 283 -14.62 -1.38 -2.88
C ASP A 283 -13.54 -0.97 -1.88
N CYS A 284 -13.16 -1.89 -1.00
CA CYS A 284 -12.16 -1.64 0.04
C CYS A 284 -10.75 -2.19 -0.28
N VAL A 285 -10.54 -2.73 -1.48
CA VAL A 285 -9.20 -3.15 -1.93
C VAL A 285 -8.42 -1.93 -2.39
N GLY A 286 -7.14 -1.86 -2.05
CA GLY A 286 -6.27 -0.75 -2.43
C GLY A 286 -6.44 0.53 -1.61
N VAL A 287 -7.31 0.55 -0.59
CA VAL A 287 -7.53 1.76 0.24
C VAL A 287 -6.31 2.08 1.11
N GLY A 288 -5.63 1.05 1.64
CA GLY A 288 -4.35 1.21 2.35
C GLY A 288 -3.26 1.74 1.41
N ASP A 289 -3.20 1.19 0.20
CA ASP A 289 -2.23 1.62 -0.83
C ASP A 289 -2.48 3.08 -1.26
N ALA A 290 -3.75 3.52 -1.32
CA ALA A 290 -4.10 4.92 -1.57
C ALA A 290 -3.66 5.84 -0.43
N PHE A 291 -3.79 5.40 0.82
CA PHE A 291 -3.27 6.11 1.99
C PHE A 291 -1.75 6.27 1.92
N VAL A 292 -1.03 5.18 1.69
CA VAL A 292 0.43 5.16 1.55
C VAL A 292 0.88 6.01 0.37
N GLY A 293 0.30 5.82 -0.81
CA GLY A 293 0.61 6.58 -2.03
C GLY A 293 0.38 8.07 -1.87
N GLY A 294 -0.70 8.46 -1.18
CA GLY A 294 -1.01 9.86 -0.89
C GLY A 294 0.01 10.53 0.05
N ILE A 295 0.46 9.82 1.08
CA ILE A 295 1.50 10.33 1.99
C ILE A 295 2.85 10.44 1.26
N ILE A 296 3.26 9.41 0.53
CA ILE A 296 4.51 9.41 -0.23
C ILE A 296 4.51 10.56 -1.25
N TYR A 297 3.42 10.73 -2.02
CA TYR A 297 3.24 11.85 -2.93
C TYR A 297 3.48 13.18 -2.24
N SER A 298 2.76 13.43 -1.15
CA SER A 298 2.78 14.70 -0.45
C SER A 298 4.16 15.04 0.12
N LEU A 299 4.83 14.05 0.74
CA LEU A 299 6.20 14.22 1.25
C LEU A 299 7.20 14.45 0.11
N HIS A 300 7.06 13.75 -1.01
CA HIS A 300 7.89 13.93 -2.20
C HIS A 300 7.71 15.31 -2.82
N ALA A 301 6.47 15.84 -2.82
CA ALA A 301 6.14 17.19 -3.27
C ALA A 301 6.56 18.30 -2.26
N GLY A 302 7.17 17.95 -1.12
CA GLY A 302 7.64 18.90 -0.12
C GLY A 302 6.55 19.47 0.79
N ARG A 303 5.39 18.85 0.86
CA ARG A 303 4.34 19.21 1.81
C ARG A 303 4.78 18.85 3.25
N THR A 304 4.23 19.52 4.24
CA THR A 304 4.51 19.23 5.66
C THR A 304 4.00 17.84 6.05
N PRO A 305 4.54 17.19 7.10
CA PRO A 305 4.04 15.90 7.57
C PRO A 305 2.54 15.89 7.89
N GLN A 306 1.98 16.99 8.45
CA GLN A 306 0.55 17.08 8.69
C GLN A 306 -0.24 17.09 7.38
N GLN A 307 0.17 17.90 6.39
CA GLN A 307 -0.47 17.93 5.08
C GLN A 307 -0.39 16.58 4.36
N ALA A 308 0.75 15.87 4.51
CA ALA A 308 0.91 14.55 3.93
C ALA A 308 -0.04 13.52 4.57
N LEU A 309 -0.16 13.55 5.88
CA LEU A 309 -1.06 12.66 6.62
C LEU A 309 -2.53 12.94 6.26
N ASP A 310 -2.94 14.22 6.22
CA ASP A 310 -4.31 14.62 5.86
C ASP A 310 -4.65 14.22 4.42
N PHE A 311 -3.72 14.41 3.47
CA PHE A 311 -3.89 14.01 2.08
C PHE A 311 -4.03 12.48 1.95
N GLY A 312 -3.18 11.70 2.63
CA GLY A 312 -3.27 10.24 2.60
C GLY A 312 -4.60 9.71 3.14
N ALA A 313 -5.08 10.26 4.27
CA ALA A 313 -6.36 9.86 4.84
C ALA A 313 -7.55 10.21 3.93
N ALA A 314 -7.52 11.37 3.30
CA ALA A 314 -8.54 11.78 2.32
C ALA A 314 -8.51 10.90 1.06
N ALA A 315 -7.31 10.56 0.53
CA ALA A 315 -7.14 9.65 -0.59
C ALA A 315 -7.68 8.25 -0.27
N CYS A 316 -7.39 7.74 0.93
CA CYS A 316 -7.94 6.48 1.44
C CYS A 316 -9.47 6.51 1.50
N ALA A 317 -10.06 7.59 2.02
CA ALA A 317 -11.51 7.75 2.11
C ALA A 317 -12.15 7.74 0.72
N LEU A 318 -11.64 8.53 -0.22
CA LEU A 318 -12.14 8.61 -1.59
C LEU A 318 -11.99 7.27 -2.35
N LYS A 319 -10.89 6.55 -2.14
CA LYS A 319 -10.68 5.24 -2.80
C LYS A 319 -11.78 4.23 -2.45
N ASN A 320 -12.35 4.28 -1.26
CA ASN A 320 -13.48 3.43 -0.89
C ASN A 320 -14.73 3.63 -1.77
N THR A 321 -14.81 4.73 -2.52
CA THR A 321 -15.98 5.11 -3.34
C THR A 321 -15.89 4.65 -4.79
N VAL A 322 -14.79 4.03 -5.21
CA VAL A 322 -14.59 3.56 -6.59
C VAL A 322 -14.22 2.08 -6.64
N PRO A 323 -14.67 1.35 -7.69
CA PRO A 323 -14.35 -0.08 -7.83
C PRO A 323 -12.90 -0.31 -8.28
N GLY A 324 -12.42 -1.53 -8.06
CA GLY A 324 -11.08 -1.98 -8.45
C GLY A 324 -10.01 -1.61 -7.41
N ASP A 325 -8.77 -1.98 -7.68
CA ASP A 325 -7.65 -1.81 -6.74
C ASP A 325 -7.03 -0.41 -6.78
N TYR A 326 -7.02 0.21 -7.96
CA TYR A 326 -6.32 1.46 -8.18
C TYR A 326 -7.08 2.67 -7.63
N ASN A 327 -6.34 3.56 -7.02
CA ASN A 327 -6.82 4.90 -6.72
C ASN A 327 -6.96 5.70 -8.05
N ARG A 328 -8.14 6.32 -8.24
CA ARG A 328 -8.50 7.10 -9.44
C ARG A 328 -8.65 8.59 -9.16
N MET A 329 -8.40 9.01 -7.92
CA MET A 329 -8.60 10.41 -7.51
C MET A 329 -7.46 11.30 -7.96
N THR A 330 -7.79 12.50 -8.40
CA THR A 330 -6.80 13.55 -8.71
C THR A 330 -6.35 14.26 -7.44
N VAL A 331 -5.26 15.03 -7.55
CA VAL A 331 -4.74 15.86 -6.44
C VAL A 331 -5.81 16.85 -5.98
N GLU A 332 -6.51 17.47 -6.93
CA GLU A 332 -7.55 18.49 -6.67
C GLU A 332 -8.74 17.88 -5.91
N GLU A 333 -9.18 16.66 -6.27
CA GLU A 333 -10.26 15.98 -5.58
C GLU A 333 -9.88 15.67 -4.13
N VAL A 334 -8.66 15.17 -3.91
CA VAL A 334 -8.16 14.88 -2.57
C VAL A 334 -8.01 16.15 -1.74
N ASP A 335 -7.39 17.20 -2.29
CA ASP A 335 -7.21 18.49 -1.60
C ASP A 335 -8.57 19.16 -1.30
N ALA A 336 -9.56 19.04 -2.19
CA ALA A 336 -10.92 19.53 -1.94
C ALA A 336 -11.56 18.82 -0.73
N LEU A 337 -11.38 17.50 -0.62
CA LEU A 337 -11.88 16.76 0.56
C LEU A 337 -11.14 17.15 1.84
N VAL A 338 -9.81 17.34 1.79
CA VAL A 338 -9.02 17.86 2.92
C VAL A 338 -9.56 19.23 3.35
N GLY A 339 -9.88 20.10 2.40
CA GLY A 339 -10.47 21.44 2.62
C GLY A 339 -11.93 21.44 3.10
N GLY A 340 -12.57 20.28 3.23
CA GLY A 340 -13.93 20.14 3.78
C GLY A 340 -15.04 19.99 2.73
N SER A 341 -14.72 19.86 1.44
CA SER A 341 -15.70 19.66 0.36
C SER A 341 -16.20 18.21 0.31
N ALA A 342 -17.01 17.80 1.28
CA ALA A 342 -17.56 16.43 1.39
C ALA A 342 -19.04 16.35 0.94
N SER A 343 -19.55 17.31 0.15
CA SER A 343 -20.99 17.46 -0.08
C SER A 343 -21.58 16.52 -1.15
N GLY A 344 -20.76 15.80 -1.91
CA GLY A 344 -21.23 15.00 -3.05
C GLY A 344 -21.96 15.80 -4.14
N ARG A 345 -21.86 17.14 -4.13
CA ARG A 345 -22.48 18.02 -5.12
C ARG A 345 -21.72 17.96 -6.45
N ILE A 346 -22.45 18.20 -7.55
CA ILE A 346 -21.84 18.26 -8.88
C ILE A 346 -20.75 19.34 -8.90
N ALA A 347 -19.50 18.92 -9.12
CA ALA A 347 -18.40 19.83 -9.45
C ALA A 347 -18.61 20.38 -10.89
N ARG A 348 -18.57 21.69 -11.08
CA ARG A 348 -18.73 22.35 -12.37
C ARG A 348 -17.51 23.21 -12.68
#